data_a2e43bb00712ed6ca6668420bc7729d5
#
_entry.id   a2e43bb00712ed6ca6668420bc7729d5
#
_cell.length_a   1.000
_cell.length_b   1.000
_cell.length_c   1.000
_cell.angle_alpha   90.00
_cell.angle_beta   90.00
_cell.angle_gamma   90.00
#
_symmetry.space_group_name_H-M   'P 1'
#
loop_
_entity.id
_entity.type
_entity.pdbx_description
1 polymer ?
#
loop_
_entity_poly.entity_id
_entity_poly.type
_entity_poly.pdbx_seq_one_letter_code
_entity_poly.pdbx_strand_id
1 'polypeptide(L)'
;MARSRARADKPNIVVIWGDDIGITNLSCYSDGLMGYRTPNIDRIAQEGMRFTDCYGEQSCTAGRASFLTGQHGLRTGLTKVGLPAVPVGLSREDPTIAELLKPLGYATAQFGKNHLGDRNEFLPTVHGFDEFYGNLYHLNAEEEPELPDYPNPRDFPHFRDRFGPRGVLDCKATDNDDPTVDPRFGRVGKQTIHDTGPLTGKRMETIDDDIAARATNYI
;
A
#
# COMPACT_ATOMS: atom_id res chain seq x y z
N MET A 1 0.60 46.91 -15.88
CA MET A 1 0.54 45.58 -16.53
C MET A 1 1.16 44.55 -15.55
N ALA A 2 0.34 43.81 -14.83
CA ALA A 2 0.79 42.76 -13.92
C ALA A 2 1.22 41.55 -14.77
N ARG A 3 2.51 41.22 -14.73
CA ARG A 3 3.02 39.98 -15.31
C ARG A 3 2.36 38.80 -14.55
N SER A 4 1.52 38.06 -15.24
CA SER A 4 1.07 36.74 -14.80
C SER A 4 2.34 35.91 -14.50
N ARG A 5 2.60 35.63 -13.22
CA ARG A 5 3.57 34.61 -12.85
C ARG A 5 3.02 33.31 -13.42
N ALA A 6 3.69 32.78 -14.42
CA ALA A 6 3.46 31.42 -14.85
C ALA A 6 3.48 30.55 -13.58
N ARG A 7 2.40 29.79 -13.33
CA ARG A 7 2.39 28.74 -12.31
C ARG A 7 3.57 27.83 -12.66
N ALA A 8 4.56 27.77 -11.80
CA ALA A 8 5.61 26.78 -11.94
C ALA A 8 4.90 25.41 -11.99
N ASP A 9 5.05 24.69 -13.09
CA ASP A 9 4.47 23.38 -13.23
C ASP A 9 5.01 22.51 -12.10
N LYS A 10 4.12 22.03 -11.25
CA LYS A 10 4.48 21.17 -10.14
C LYS A 10 4.88 19.81 -10.72
N PRO A 11 6.02 19.22 -10.31
CA PRO A 11 6.43 17.94 -10.82
C PRO A 11 5.45 16.84 -10.39
N ASN A 12 5.18 15.88 -11.25
CA ASN A 12 4.54 14.64 -10.85
C ASN A 12 5.51 13.85 -9.96
N ILE A 13 4.96 13.18 -8.96
CA ILE A 13 5.72 12.38 -7.99
C ILE A 13 5.23 10.94 -8.09
N VAL A 14 6.10 10.06 -8.58
CA VAL A 14 5.84 8.62 -8.65
C VAL A 14 6.80 7.91 -7.70
N VAL A 15 6.24 7.14 -6.78
CA VAL A 15 7.00 6.31 -5.84
C VAL A 15 6.75 4.85 -6.16
N ILE A 16 7.80 4.10 -6.45
CA ILE A 16 7.74 2.67 -6.69
C ILE A 16 8.42 1.98 -5.52
N TRP A 17 7.64 1.27 -4.75
CA TRP A 17 8.08 0.60 -3.53
C TRP A 17 8.28 -0.89 -3.80
N GLY A 18 9.53 -1.36 -3.71
CA GLY A 18 9.84 -2.79 -3.70
C GLY A 18 9.55 -3.41 -2.34
N ASP A 19 8.96 -4.60 -2.33
CA ASP A 19 8.65 -5.37 -1.12
C ASP A 19 9.55 -6.61 -1.06
N ASP A 20 10.33 -6.74 0.01
CA ASP A 20 11.34 -7.80 0.19
C ASP A 20 12.38 -7.89 -0.94
N ILE A 21 12.66 -6.78 -1.60
CA ILE A 21 13.69 -6.68 -2.64
C ILE A 21 15.00 -6.21 -2.00
N GLY A 22 15.99 -7.10 -1.96
CA GLY A 22 17.31 -6.79 -1.44
C GLY A 22 18.16 -5.98 -2.41
N ILE A 23 19.20 -5.34 -1.91
CA ILE A 23 20.14 -4.53 -2.70
C ILE A 23 20.77 -5.34 -3.85
N THR A 24 21.03 -6.63 -3.64
CA THR A 24 21.61 -7.54 -4.65
C THR A 24 20.64 -7.91 -5.76
N ASN A 25 19.33 -7.74 -5.54
CA ASN A 25 18.31 -7.99 -6.55
C ASN A 25 18.29 -6.93 -7.66
N LEU A 26 18.84 -5.75 -7.39
CA LEU A 26 18.90 -4.65 -8.36
C LEU A 26 20.25 -4.63 -9.04
N SER A 27 20.28 -4.83 -10.37
CA SER A 27 21.56 -4.91 -11.09
C SER A 27 22.36 -3.61 -11.08
N CYS A 28 21.75 -2.47 -10.89
CA CYS A 28 22.46 -1.20 -10.68
C CYS A 28 23.26 -1.13 -9.38
N TYR A 29 23.00 -2.01 -8.41
CA TYR A 29 23.75 -2.13 -7.16
C TYR A 29 24.67 -3.37 -7.09
N SER A 30 24.41 -4.38 -7.90
CA SER A 30 25.05 -5.70 -7.78
C SER A 30 25.74 -6.17 -9.06
N ASP A 31 25.69 -5.39 -10.14
CA ASP A 31 26.17 -5.77 -11.47
C ASP A 31 25.63 -7.11 -11.99
N GLY A 32 24.44 -7.51 -11.51
CA GLY A 32 23.76 -8.74 -11.89
C GLY A 32 24.22 -9.97 -11.10
N LEU A 33 24.70 -9.79 -9.87
CA LEU A 33 25.12 -10.89 -8.97
C LEU A 33 24.06 -12.01 -8.85
N MET A 34 22.76 -11.66 -8.88
CA MET A 34 21.65 -12.61 -8.81
C MET A 34 21.37 -13.37 -10.10
N GLY A 35 22.18 -13.19 -11.14
CA GLY A 35 22.05 -13.89 -12.43
C GLY A 35 21.01 -13.31 -13.39
N TYR A 36 20.43 -12.16 -13.09
CA TYR A 36 19.49 -11.41 -13.95
C TYR A 36 19.81 -9.90 -13.94
N ARG A 37 19.13 -9.18 -14.79
CA ARG A 37 19.26 -7.71 -14.92
C ARG A 37 17.92 -7.01 -14.69
N THR A 38 17.99 -5.79 -14.17
CA THR A 38 16.84 -4.91 -13.95
C THR A 38 16.95 -3.64 -14.82
N PRO A 39 16.88 -3.77 -16.17
CA PRO A 39 17.31 -2.71 -17.08
C PRO A 39 16.52 -1.39 -16.93
N ASN A 40 15.24 -1.45 -16.59
CA ASN A 40 14.43 -0.26 -16.41
C ASN A 40 14.78 0.49 -15.09
N ILE A 41 15.09 -0.26 -14.02
CA ILE A 41 15.56 0.33 -12.76
C ILE A 41 16.98 0.85 -12.92
N ASP A 42 17.84 0.11 -13.63
CA ASP A 42 19.21 0.55 -13.94
C ASP A 42 19.21 1.86 -14.72
N ARG A 43 18.26 2.05 -15.64
CA ARG A 43 18.10 3.30 -16.38
C ARG A 43 17.74 4.46 -15.46
N ILE A 44 16.83 4.28 -14.49
CA ILE A 44 16.52 5.30 -13.49
C ILE A 44 17.76 5.67 -12.69
N ALA A 45 18.57 4.67 -12.31
CA ALA A 45 19.82 4.89 -11.58
C ALA A 45 20.88 5.64 -12.41
N GLN A 46 20.93 5.42 -13.72
CA GLN A 46 21.88 6.08 -14.64
C GLN A 46 21.46 7.51 -15.01
N GLU A 47 20.17 7.74 -15.24
CA GLU A 47 19.64 9.04 -15.65
C GLU A 47 19.31 9.95 -14.46
N GLY A 48 19.20 9.41 -13.26
CA GLY A 48 18.84 10.10 -12.03
C GLY A 48 19.92 10.03 -10.95
N MET A 49 19.53 9.61 -9.76
CA MET A 49 20.41 9.51 -8.60
C MET A 49 20.30 8.13 -7.96
N ARG A 50 21.43 7.59 -7.54
CA ARG A 50 21.52 6.34 -6.79
C ARG A 50 22.11 6.61 -5.40
N PHE A 51 21.37 6.25 -4.36
CA PHE A 51 21.85 6.36 -2.98
C PHE A 51 22.66 5.12 -2.61
N THR A 52 23.80 5.31 -1.96
CA THR A 52 24.66 4.23 -1.45
C THR A 52 24.32 3.85 -0.03
N ASP A 53 23.75 4.78 0.73
CA ASP A 53 23.43 4.64 2.15
C ASP A 53 21.99 5.10 2.41
N CYS A 54 21.03 4.24 2.08
CA CYS A 54 19.63 4.45 2.35
C CYS A 54 19.07 3.19 3.01
N TYR A 55 18.82 3.27 4.31
CA TYR A 55 18.40 2.14 5.12
C TYR A 55 16.89 2.11 5.26
N GLY A 56 16.32 0.92 5.15
CA GLY A 56 14.90 0.67 5.42
C GLY A 56 14.65 0.24 6.85
N GLU A 57 13.37 0.11 7.19
CA GLU A 57 12.92 -0.50 8.43
C GLU A 57 12.96 -2.03 8.33
N GLN A 58 12.90 -2.71 9.47
CA GLN A 58 13.05 -4.16 9.57
C GLN A 58 11.85 -4.97 9.03
N SER A 59 10.74 -4.34 8.70
CA SER A 59 9.54 -5.01 8.18
C SER A 59 8.71 -4.12 7.27
N CYS A 60 7.88 -4.76 6.45
CA CYS A 60 7.05 -4.07 5.47
C CYS A 60 6.08 -3.06 6.10
N THR A 61 5.38 -3.40 7.18
CA THR A 61 4.48 -2.46 7.87
C THR A 61 5.25 -1.26 8.43
N ALA A 62 6.38 -1.50 9.11
CA ALA A 62 7.19 -0.43 9.67
C ALA A 62 7.76 0.50 8.58
N GLY A 63 8.31 -0.07 7.51
CA GLY A 63 8.85 0.71 6.39
C GLY A 63 7.80 1.53 5.68
N ARG A 64 6.62 0.96 5.42
CA ARG A 64 5.50 1.66 4.78
C ARG A 64 4.96 2.80 5.64
N ALA A 65 4.80 2.55 6.95
CA ALA A 65 4.39 3.58 7.88
C ALA A 65 5.42 4.72 7.95
N SER A 66 6.71 4.39 8.10
CA SER A 66 7.79 5.38 8.16
C SER A 66 7.86 6.22 6.88
N PHE A 67 7.71 5.60 5.71
CA PHE A 67 7.72 6.33 4.45
C PHE A 67 6.51 7.27 4.32
N LEU A 68 5.30 6.76 4.56
CA LEU A 68 4.08 7.54 4.38
C LEU A 68 3.96 8.69 5.36
N THR A 69 4.42 8.50 6.61
CA THR A 69 4.26 9.50 7.68
C THR A 69 5.50 10.35 7.92
N GLY A 70 6.65 9.95 7.40
CA GLY A 70 7.94 10.57 7.74
C GLY A 70 8.33 10.37 9.20
N GLN A 71 7.74 9.37 9.89
CA GLN A 71 7.95 9.11 11.31
C GLN A 71 8.56 7.73 11.52
N HIS A 72 9.46 7.62 12.48
CA HIS A 72 10.03 6.33 12.88
C HIS A 72 8.96 5.43 13.52
N GLY A 73 9.05 4.11 13.30
CA GLY A 73 8.06 3.13 13.75
C GLY A 73 7.76 3.16 15.26
N LEU A 74 8.73 3.57 16.10
CA LEU A 74 8.49 3.77 17.54
C LEU A 74 7.48 4.88 17.84
N ARG A 75 7.36 5.87 16.95
CA ARG A 75 6.38 6.95 17.13
C ARG A 75 5.00 6.55 16.65
N THR A 76 4.91 5.88 15.50
CA THR A 76 3.63 5.40 14.95
C THR A 76 3.09 4.16 15.68
N GLY A 77 3.93 3.45 16.44
CA GLY A 77 3.60 2.16 17.05
C GLY A 77 3.61 0.98 16.05
N LEU A 78 3.81 1.25 14.77
CA LEU A 78 3.81 0.24 13.70
C LEU A 78 5.22 -0.35 13.50
N THR A 79 5.67 -1.13 14.48
CA THR A 79 7.03 -1.69 14.54
C THR A 79 7.14 -3.14 14.11
N LYS A 80 6.02 -3.80 13.78
CA LYS A 80 5.97 -5.22 13.42
C LYS A 80 5.08 -5.42 12.19
N VAL A 81 5.23 -6.57 11.56
CA VAL A 81 4.35 -7.02 10.48
C VAL A 81 2.90 -7.08 10.98
N GLY A 82 2.00 -6.38 10.31
CA GLY A 82 0.58 -6.44 10.57
C GLY A 82 -0.03 -7.78 10.16
N LEU A 83 -0.97 -8.29 10.94
CA LEU A 83 -1.68 -9.53 10.66
C LEU A 83 -3.18 -9.25 10.44
N PRO A 84 -3.89 -10.08 9.67
CA PRO A 84 -5.33 -9.97 9.52
C PRO A 84 -6.06 -9.96 10.87
N ALA A 85 -7.11 -9.14 10.96
CA ALA A 85 -7.95 -8.98 12.15
C ALA A 85 -7.28 -8.38 13.40
N VAL A 86 -6.03 -7.96 13.33
CA VAL A 86 -5.41 -7.22 14.44
C VAL A 86 -5.91 -5.77 14.41
N PRO A 87 -6.44 -5.25 15.52
CA PRO A 87 -6.99 -3.89 15.56
C PRO A 87 -5.89 -2.81 15.68
N VAL A 88 -4.85 -2.96 14.86
CA VAL A 88 -3.70 -2.04 14.80
C VAL A 88 -3.45 -1.65 13.36
N GLY A 89 -3.35 -0.37 13.10
CA GLY A 89 -3.08 0.19 11.78
C GLY A 89 -2.66 1.64 11.87
N LEU A 90 -2.63 2.33 10.75
CA LEU A 90 -2.23 3.72 10.67
C LEU A 90 -3.19 4.60 11.46
N SER A 91 -2.66 5.34 12.43
CA SER A 91 -3.47 6.24 13.24
C SER A 91 -3.91 7.46 12.42
N ARG A 92 -5.14 7.92 12.67
CA ARG A 92 -5.64 9.18 12.11
C ARG A 92 -4.80 10.40 12.50
N GLU A 93 -4.07 10.30 13.59
CA GLU A 93 -3.23 11.37 14.12
C GLU A 93 -1.86 11.43 13.45
N ASP A 94 -1.48 10.40 12.69
CA ASP A 94 -0.23 10.34 11.95
C ASP A 94 -0.43 10.93 10.55
N PRO A 95 0.09 12.15 10.29
CA PRO A 95 -0.08 12.78 8.98
C PRO A 95 0.66 11.99 7.91
N THR A 96 0.04 11.87 6.73
CA THR A 96 0.67 11.20 5.58
C THR A 96 1.17 12.19 4.55
N ILE A 97 2.11 11.74 3.71
CA ILE A 97 2.58 12.52 2.56
C ILE A 97 1.43 12.91 1.62
N ALA A 98 0.41 12.04 1.49
CA ALA A 98 -0.76 12.31 0.67
C ALA A 98 -1.59 13.48 1.24
N GLU A 99 -1.85 13.49 2.56
CA GLU A 99 -2.53 14.59 3.24
C GLU A 99 -1.78 15.91 3.12
N LEU A 100 -0.45 15.88 3.14
CA LEU A 100 0.38 17.07 3.00
C LEU A 100 0.42 17.62 1.56
N LEU A 101 0.33 16.74 0.56
CA LEU A 101 0.35 17.13 -0.85
C LEU A 101 -1.00 17.62 -1.36
N LYS A 102 -2.09 17.12 -0.82
CA LYS A 102 -3.46 17.49 -1.23
C LYS A 102 -3.75 19.00 -1.19
N PRO A 103 -3.47 19.73 -0.10
CA PRO A 103 -3.65 21.19 -0.05
C PRO A 103 -2.78 21.95 -1.06
N LEU A 104 -1.73 21.31 -1.55
CA LEU A 104 -0.90 21.86 -2.61
C LEU A 104 -1.47 21.60 -4.01
N GLY A 105 -2.61 20.92 -4.11
CA GLY A 105 -3.33 20.65 -5.36
C GLY A 105 -2.86 19.43 -6.12
N TYR A 106 -2.22 18.48 -5.44
CA TYR A 106 -1.94 17.16 -6.01
C TYR A 106 -3.17 16.25 -5.93
N ALA A 107 -3.41 15.50 -6.98
CA ALA A 107 -4.19 14.28 -6.93
C ALA A 107 -3.29 13.15 -6.39
N THR A 108 -3.86 12.25 -5.60
CA THR A 108 -3.09 11.26 -4.84
C THR A 108 -3.69 9.87 -4.99
N ALA A 109 -2.88 8.87 -5.31
CA ALA A 109 -3.34 7.48 -5.39
C ALA A 109 -2.29 6.51 -4.87
N GLN A 110 -2.76 5.35 -4.40
CA GLN A 110 -1.92 4.23 -4.01
C GLN A 110 -2.39 2.97 -4.70
N PHE A 111 -1.47 2.25 -5.33
CA PHE A 111 -1.73 0.99 -6.02
C PHE A 111 -0.80 -0.10 -5.49
N GLY A 112 -1.37 -1.27 -5.17
CA GLY A 112 -0.64 -2.39 -4.59
C GLY A 112 -0.81 -2.53 -3.07
N LYS A 113 0.11 -3.25 -2.43
CA LYS A 113 0.05 -3.58 -1.01
C LYS A 113 0.10 -2.35 -0.10
N ASN A 114 -0.88 -2.21 0.80
CA ASN A 114 -0.89 -1.14 1.83
C ASN A 114 -0.19 -1.56 3.14
N HIS A 115 -0.60 -2.64 3.75
CA HIS A 115 -0.05 -3.26 4.97
C HIS A 115 -0.02 -2.38 6.23
N LEU A 116 -1.00 -1.49 6.36
CA LEU A 116 -1.14 -0.58 7.51
C LEU A 116 -2.45 -0.77 8.26
N GLY A 117 -2.96 -2.02 8.28
CA GLY A 117 -4.20 -2.43 8.93
C GLY A 117 -5.34 -2.68 7.96
N ASP A 118 -6.37 -3.42 8.41
CA ASP A 118 -7.50 -3.86 7.57
C ASP A 118 -8.84 -3.20 7.91
N ARG A 119 -8.91 -2.42 9.00
CA ARG A 119 -10.12 -1.68 9.33
C ARG A 119 -10.32 -0.51 8.38
N ASN A 120 -11.56 -0.12 8.19
CA ASN A 120 -11.93 0.97 7.29
C ASN A 120 -11.23 2.30 7.66
N GLU A 121 -11.01 2.52 8.94
CA GLU A 121 -10.30 3.70 9.46
C GLU A 121 -8.79 3.74 9.15
N PHE A 122 -8.22 2.63 8.67
CA PHE A 122 -6.80 2.50 8.32
C PHE A 122 -6.53 2.52 6.81
N LEU A 123 -7.59 2.58 5.99
CA LEU A 123 -7.45 2.53 4.54
C LEU A 123 -6.86 3.84 3.99
N PRO A 124 -6.10 3.77 2.90
CA PRO A 124 -5.43 4.95 2.31
C PRO A 124 -6.39 6.11 2.00
N THR A 125 -7.62 5.82 1.60
CA THR A 125 -8.61 6.82 1.21
C THR A 125 -9.13 7.70 2.36
N VAL A 126 -8.91 7.33 3.61
CA VAL A 126 -9.16 8.20 4.78
C VAL A 126 -7.88 8.81 5.35
N HIS A 127 -6.73 8.54 4.68
CA HIS A 127 -5.41 9.07 4.99
C HIS A 127 -4.81 9.87 3.82
N GLY A 128 -5.66 10.62 3.11
CA GLY A 128 -5.25 11.60 2.11
C GLY A 128 -5.17 11.10 0.67
N PHE A 129 -5.26 9.81 0.41
CA PHE A 129 -5.31 9.30 -0.98
C PHE A 129 -6.71 9.44 -1.57
N ASP A 130 -6.80 9.89 -2.83
CA ASP A 130 -8.07 9.98 -3.56
C ASP A 130 -8.53 8.61 -4.03
N GLU A 131 -7.58 7.74 -4.41
CA GLU A 131 -7.85 6.37 -4.88
C GLU A 131 -6.90 5.38 -4.24
N PHE A 132 -7.41 4.17 -4.00
CA PHE A 132 -6.62 3.01 -3.58
C PHE A 132 -7.11 1.76 -4.30
N TYR A 133 -6.18 1.01 -4.88
CA TYR A 133 -6.44 -0.34 -5.37
C TYR A 133 -5.32 -1.28 -4.94
N GLY A 134 -5.66 -2.33 -4.19
CA GLY A 134 -4.65 -3.30 -3.77
C GLY A 134 -5.08 -4.18 -2.61
N ASN A 135 -4.13 -5.00 -2.18
CA ASN A 135 -4.23 -5.90 -1.04
C ASN A 135 -3.71 -5.25 0.25
N LEU A 136 -4.11 -5.79 1.38
CA LEU A 136 -3.78 -5.21 2.69
C LEU A 136 -2.66 -5.94 3.41
N TYR A 137 -2.24 -7.13 2.94
CA TYR A 137 -1.23 -7.98 3.57
C TYR A 137 -0.20 -8.48 2.56
N HIS A 138 0.84 -9.16 3.04
CA HIS A 138 1.78 -9.90 2.20
C HIS A 138 1.10 -11.14 1.58
N LEU A 139 1.66 -11.63 0.48
CA LEU A 139 1.05 -12.72 -0.30
C LEU A 139 0.86 -14.00 0.54
N ASN A 140 1.79 -14.32 1.43
CA ASN A 140 1.65 -15.49 2.32
C ASN A 140 0.37 -15.43 3.17
N ALA A 141 0.03 -14.27 3.74
CA ALA A 141 -1.21 -14.14 4.51
C ALA A 141 -2.47 -14.19 3.62
N GLU A 142 -2.36 -13.71 2.39
CA GLU A 142 -3.46 -13.74 1.43
C GLU A 142 -3.75 -15.17 0.93
N GLU A 143 -2.72 -16.02 0.76
CA GLU A 143 -2.87 -17.40 0.31
C GLU A 143 -3.23 -18.40 1.42
N GLU A 144 -3.00 -18.07 2.71
CA GLU A 144 -3.27 -18.97 3.84
C GLU A 144 -4.64 -19.68 3.77
N PRO A 145 -5.75 -19.02 3.37
CA PRO A 145 -7.05 -19.68 3.27
C PRO A 145 -7.12 -20.83 2.26
N GLU A 146 -6.14 -20.96 1.37
CA GLU A 146 -6.05 -22.02 0.37
C GLU A 146 -5.13 -23.18 0.81
N LEU A 147 -4.41 -23.03 1.94
CA LEU A 147 -3.48 -24.04 2.43
C LEU A 147 -4.21 -25.20 3.13
N PRO A 148 -3.68 -26.44 3.04
CA PRO A 148 -4.32 -27.63 3.59
C PRO A 148 -4.47 -27.61 5.12
N ASP A 149 -3.63 -26.88 5.82
CA ASP A 149 -3.61 -26.74 7.29
C ASP A 149 -4.42 -25.53 7.78
N TYR A 150 -5.05 -24.78 6.88
CA TYR A 150 -5.95 -23.70 7.27
C TYR A 150 -7.16 -24.28 8.04
N PRO A 151 -7.64 -23.61 9.12
CA PRO A 151 -8.72 -24.10 9.94
C PRO A 151 -9.96 -24.49 9.14
N ASN A 152 -10.33 -25.77 9.23
CA ASN A 152 -11.43 -26.34 8.46
C ASN A 152 -12.77 -25.69 8.87
N PRO A 153 -13.58 -25.20 7.92
CA PRO A 153 -14.88 -24.58 8.21
C PRO A 153 -15.87 -25.47 8.96
N ARG A 154 -15.73 -26.82 8.94
CA ARG A 154 -16.56 -27.74 9.70
C ARG A 154 -16.28 -27.67 11.20
N ASP A 155 -14.98 -27.49 11.55
CA ASP A 155 -14.54 -27.45 12.95
C ASP A 155 -14.50 -26.00 13.47
N PHE A 156 -14.26 -25.04 12.56
CA PHE A 156 -14.13 -23.62 12.83
C PHE A 156 -14.96 -22.77 11.85
N PRO A 157 -16.30 -22.79 11.91
CA PRO A 157 -17.19 -22.28 10.86
C PRO A 157 -17.06 -20.78 10.56
N HIS A 158 -16.48 -20.00 11.46
CA HIS A 158 -16.33 -18.54 11.29
C HIS A 158 -14.88 -18.07 11.35
N PHE A 159 -13.92 -19.01 11.23
CA PHE A 159 -12.52 -18.64 11.37
C PHE A 159 -12.10 -17.66 10.27
N ARG A 160 -12.39 -17.97 9.02
CA ARG A 160 -12.06 -17.13 7.87
C ARG A 160 -12.74 -15.76 7.96
N ASP A 161 -14.00 -15.71 8.30
CA ASP A 161 -14.77 -14.47 8.41
C ASP A 161 -14.20 -13.56 9.50
N ARG A 162 -13.64 -14.12 10.55
CA ARG A 162 -13.09 -13.36 11.68
C ARG A 162 -11.61 -13.02 11.56
N PHE A 163 -10.81 -13.89 10.97
CA PHE A 163 -9.36 -13.84 11.01
C PHE A 163 -8.68 -13.92 9.63
N GLY A 164 -9.40 -14.28 8.58
CA GLY A 164 -8.85 -14.37 7.23
C GLY A 164 -8.48 -12.98 6.66
N PRO A 165 -7.62 -12.92 5.64
CA PRO A 165 -7.31 -11.68 4.97
C PRO A 165 -8.55 -11.09 4.28
N ARG A 166 -8.61 -9.77 4.22
CA ARG A 166 -9.60 -9.03 3.43
C ARG A 166 -9.20 -9.12 1.96
N GLY A 167 -10.19 -9.10 1.05
CA GLY A 167 -9.93 -9.15 -0.39
C GLY A 167 -9.16 -7.94 -0.94
N VAL A 168 -8.87 -7.98 -2.22
CA VAL A 168 -8.32 -6.83 -2.94
C VAL A 168 -9.38 -5.74 -3.01
N LEU A 169 -9.05 -4.56 -2.54
CA LEU A 169 -9.96 -3.44 -2.43
C LEU A 169 -9.80 -2.44 -3.58
N ASP A 170 -10.92 -1.90 -4.03
CA ASP A 170 -11.01 -0.72 -4.89
C ASP A 170 -11.75 0.37 -4.11
N CYS A 171 -11.03 1.38 -3.67
CA CYS A 171 -11.54 2.42 -2.78
C CYS A 171 -11.37 3.81 -3.40
N LYS A 172 -12.33 4.70 -3.10
CA LYS A 172 -12.25 6.12 -3.48
C LYS A 172 -12.63 6.99 -2.29
N ALA A 173 -11.86 8.05 -2.08
CA ALA A 173 -12.24 9.08 -1.12
C ALA A 173 -13.50 9.81 -1.59
N THR A 174 -14.33 10.24 -0.64
CA THR A 174 -15.55 10.99 -0.93
C THR A 174 -15.81 12.04 0.15
N ASP A 175 -16.51 13.12 -0.20
CA ASP A 175 -16.97 14.11 0.77
C ASP A 175 -18.19 13.62 1.59
N ASN A 176 -18.92 12.63 1.06
CA ASN A 176 -20.05 12.02 1.74
C ASN A 176 -19.57 11.07 2.84
N ASP A 177 -20.07 11.30 4.05
CA ASP A 177 -19.75 10.47 5.20
C ASP A 177 -20.75 9.30 5.32
N ASP A 178 -20.31 8.09 4.99
CA ASP A 178 -21.12 6.87 5.12
C ASP A 178 -21.10 6.36 6.57
N PRO A 179 -22.24 6.40 7.28
CA PRO A 179 -22.34 5.96 8.67
C PRO A 179 -22.36 4.43 8.84
N THR A 180 -22.40 3.66 7.77
CA THR A 180 -22.44 2.20 7.81
C THR A 180 -21.27 1.65 8.62
N VAL A 181 -21.56 0.72 9.52
CA VAL A 181 -20.56 0.07 10.37
C VAL A 181 -20.52 -1.42 10.06
N ASP A 182 -19.39 -1.85 9.53
CA ASP A 182 -19.09 -3.27 9.39
C ASP A 182 -18.69 -3.85 10.77
N PRO A 183 -19.21 -5.02 11.17
CA PRO A 183 -18.89 -5.61 12.48
C PRO A 183 -17.39 -5.90 12.69
N ARG A 184 -16.66 -6.18 11.62
CA ARG A 184 -15.23 -6.49 11.66
C ARG A 184 -14.37 -5.29 11.31
N PHE A 185 -14.74 -4.59 10.24
CA PHE A 185 -13.89 -3.54 9.67
C PHE A 185 -14.24 -2.13 10.15
N GLY A 186 -15.32 -1.97 10.91
CA GLY A 186 -15.71 -0.69 11.48
C GLY A 186 -16.44 0.24 10.50
N ARG A 187 -16.52 1.52 10.84
CA ARG A 187 -17.25 2.52 10.07
C ARG A 187 -16.60 2.78 8.72
N VAL A 188 -17.43 2.91 7.68
CA VAL A 188 -16.97 3.23 6.32
C VAL A 188 -16.39 4.65 6.26
N GLY A 189 -17.11 5.66 6.72
CA GLY A 189 -16.62 7.04 6.74
C GLY A 189 -16.64 7.72 5.37
N LYS A 190 -15.69 8.63 5.12
CA LYS A 190 -15.62 9.42 3.88
C LYS A 190 -14.91 8.69 2.74
N GLN A 191 -15.38 7.51 2.41
CA GLN A 191 -14.85 6.69 1.32
C GLN A 191 -15.92 5.75 0.77
N THR A 192 -15.71 5.29 -0.45
CA THR A 192 -16.39 4.10 -0.99
C THR A 192 -15.41 2.94 -0.97
N ILE A 193 -15.89 1.75 -0.63
CA ILE A 193 -15.07 0.54 -0.52
C ILE A 193 -15.74 -0.55 -1.33
N HIS A 194 -15.04 -1.06 -2.33
CA HIS A 194 -15.48 -2.21 -3.11
C HIS A 194 -14.46 -3.34 -2.91
N ASP A 195 -14.88 -4.41 -2.24
CA ASP A 195 -14.09 -5.63 -2.14
C ASP A 195 -14.25 -6.42 -3.43
N THR A 196 -13.17 -6.55 -4.19
CA THR A 196 -13.16 -7.23 -5.49
C THR A 196 -12.92 -8.74 -5.37
N GLY A 197 -12.92 -9.25 -4.15
CA GLY A 197 -12.72 -10.65 -3.82
C GLY A 197 -11.29 -10.99 -3.38
N PRO A 198 -11.08 -12.22 -2.90
CA PRO A 198 -9.82 -12.65 -2.30
C PRO A 198 -8.66 -12.63 -3.30
N LEU A 199 -7.48 -12.37 -2.78
CA LEU A 199 -6.24 -12.54 -3.53
C LEU A 199 -5.78 -14.00 -3.42
N THR A 200 -6.38 -14.85 -4.22
CA THR A 200 -6.04 -16.28 -4.30
C THR A 200 -4.70 -16.49 -4.99
N GLY A 201 -4.07 -17.67 -4.80
CA GLY A 201 -2.84 -18.03 -5.50
C GLY A 201 -2.98 -17.88 -7.02
N LYS A 202 -4.15 -18.22 -7.59
CA LYS A 202 -4.42 -18.00 -9.02
C LYS A 202 -4.46 -16.52 -9.41
N ARG A 203 -5.04 -15.67 -8.57
CA ARG A 203 -5.09 -14.22 -8.83
C ARG A 203 -3.71 -13.56 -8.66
N MET A 204 -2.87 -14.11 -7.80
CA MET A 204 -1.50 -13.63 -7.60
C MET A 204 -0.64 -13.73 -8.85
N GLU A 205 -0.95 -14.63 -9.78
CA GLU A 205 -0.21 -14.77 -11.06
C GLU A 205 -0.30 -13.49 -11.93
N THR A 206 -1.34 -12.66 -11.76
CA THR A 206 -1.62 -11.49 -12.62
C THR A 206 -1.89 -10.20 -11.86
N ILE A 207 -1.87 -10.21 -10.54
CA ILE A 207 -2.23 -9.02 -9.74
C ILE A 207 -1.28 -7.85 -9.99
N ASP A 208 0.00 -8.11 -10.27
CA ASP A 208 0.98 -7.06 -10.56
C ASP A 208 0.68 -6.38 -11.90
N ASP A 209 0.16 -7.11 -12.89
CA ASP A 209 -0.28 -6.54 -14.17
C ASP A 209 -1.48 -5.62 -13.97
N ASP A 210 -2.45 -6.03 -13.14
CA ASP A 210 -3.62 -5.20 -12.79
C ASP A 210 -3.19 -3.91 -12.07
N ILE A 211 -2.29 -4.03 -11.10
CA ILE A 211 -1.75 -2.90 -10.35
C ILE A 211 -1.01 -1.94 -11.28
N ALA A 212 -0.13 -2.47 -12.15
CA ALA A 212 0.62 -1.68 -13.11
C ALA A 212 -0.28 -0.98 -14.12
N ALA A 213 -1.31 -1.66 -14.64
CA ALA A 213 -2.28 -1.08 -15.56
C ALA A 213 -3.06 0.07 -14.93
N ARG A 214 -3.54 -0.09 -13.69
CA ARG A 214 -4.25 0.97 -12.96
C ARG A 214 -3.36 2.16 -12.64
N ALA A 215 -2.13 1.92 -12.18
CA ALA A 215 -1.17 2.98 -11.92
C ALA A 215 -0.82 3.75 -13.19
N THR A 216 -0.59 3.06 -14.30
CA THR A 216 -0.30 3.68 -15.60
C THR A 216 -1.47 4.49 -16.14
N ASN A 217 -2.71 4.02 -15.95
CA ASN A 217 -3.91 4.76 -16.36
C ASN A 217 -4.18 6.00 -15.50
N TYR A 218 -3.69 6.00 -14.26
CA TYR A 218 -3.84 7.13 -13.35
C TYR A 218 -2.86 8.27 -13.68
N ILE A 219 -1.64 7.94 -14.13
CA ILE A 219 -0.58 8.89 -14.49
C ILE A 219 -0.91 9.60 -15.81
#